data_1c2364483eae9c995e862105442d3e44
#
_entry.id   1c2364483eae9c995e862105442d3e44
#
_cell.length_a   1.000
_cell.length_b   1.000
_cell.length_c   1.000
_cell.angle_alpha   90.00
_cell.angle_beta   90.00
_cell.angle_gamma   90.00
#
_symmetry.space_group_name_H-M   'P 1'
#
loop_
_entity.id
_entity.type
_entity.pdbx_description
1 polymer ?
#
loop_
_entity_poly.entity_id
_entity_poly.type
_entity_poly.pdbx_seq_one_letter_code
_entity_poly.pdbx_strand_id
1 'polypeptide(L)'
;LGLGVMGWHSFLQQKGLPFNSIASTAHTKNIFSDIRGKVEKASMDLALEYGEPLWCKGTGMRNTHLLAVAPTVSNSVIVGGISAGIEPLPANIYTFNGAKGTFIRKNKELQKILISKGEDKDQWWDQMLTEDGSAQGLPDNILTPEEKELFLTFPEINQLELVRQAAIRQRYIDQTQSLNLSFDVNDSPKWINQVHLEAWKLGIKTLYYLRTDSVIKGDLGSRMADCVSCDG
;
A
#
# COMPACT_ATOMS: atom_id res chain seq x y z
N LEU A 1 -8.51 20.14 0.90
CA LEU A 1 -7.80 19.19 1.74
C LEU A 1 -7.81 17.80 1.10
N GLY A 2 -6.87 16.94 1.48
CA GLY A 2 -6.77 15.55 1.03
C GLY A 2 -6.17 14.71 2.15
N LEU A 3 -6.95 14.41 3.20
CA LEU A 3 -6.52 13.50 4.24
C LEU A 3 -6.46 12.08 3.68
N GLY A 4 -5.34 11.39 3.88
CA GLY A 4 -5.15 10.01 3.47
C GLY A 4 -4.48 9.18 4.54
N VAL A 5 -4.30 7.89 4.26
CA VAL A 5 -3.63 6.95 5.14
C VAL A 5 -2.27 6.53 4.57
N MET A 6 -1.38 6.12 5.45
CA MET A 6 -0.08 5.56 5.14
C MET A 6 0.14 4.33 6.03
N GLY A 7 0.92 3.37 5.56
CA GLY A 7 1.22 2.16 6.32
C GLY A 7 0.11 1.10 6.27
N TRP A 8 -0.75 1.12 5.26
CA TRP A 8 -1.90 0.23 5.22
C TRP A 8 -1.52 -1.25 5.28
N HIS A 9 -0.57 -1.69 4.44
CA HIS A 9 -0.14 -3.10 4.45
C HIS A 9 0.54 -3.48 5.76
N SER A 10 1.44 -2.62 6.27
CA SER A 10 2.08 -2.84 7.58
C SER A 10 1.07 -2.95 8.72
N PHE A 11 0.00 -2.15 8.69
CA PHE A 11 -1.11 -2.25 9.64
C PHE A 11 -1.83 -3.60 9.54
N LEU A 12 -2.12 -4.08 8.33
CA LEU A 12 -2.74 -5.39 8.13
C LEU A 12 -1.84 -6.51 8.64
N GLN A 13 -0.54 -6.48 8.33
CA GLN A 13 0.44 -7.44 8.82
C GLN A 13 0.52 -7.44 10.34
N GLN A 14 0.54 -6.26 10.98
CA GLN A 14 0.52 -6.12 12.44
C GLN A 14 -0.74 -6.74 13.08
N LYS A 15 -1.86 -6.73 12.35
CA LYS A 15 -3.12 -7.36 12.79
C LYS A 15 -3.22 -8.84 12.46
N GLY A 16 -2.22 -9.43 11.81
CA GLY A 16 -2.26 -10.82 11.34
C GLY A 16 -3.29 -11.04 10.22
N LEU A 17 -3.53 -10.02 9.39
CA LEU A 17 -4.54 -10.06 8.33
C LEU A 17 -3.86 -10.09 6.95
N PRO A 18 -3.95 -11.20 6.21
CA PRO A 18 -3.52 -11.21 4.81
C PRO A 18 -4.22 -10.12 4.00
N PHE A 19 -3.48 -9.50 3.06
CA PHE A 19 -3.99 -8.37 2.29
C PHE A 19 -5.30 -8.70 1.56
N ASN A 20 -5.39 -9.88 0.96
CA ASN A 20 -6.52 -10.38 0.16
C ASN A 20 -7.62 -11.07 0.99
N SER A 21 -7.60 -10.96 2.32
CA SER A 21 -8.59 -11.59 3.18
C SER A 21 -9.91 -10.81 3.26
N ILE A 22 -11.00 -11.52 3.56
CA ILE A 22 -12.31 -10.91 3.84
C ILE A 22 -12.22 -9.95 5.04
N ALA A 23 -11.43 -10.32 6.06
CA ALA A 23 -11.21 -9.48 7.23
C ALA A 23 -10.52 -8.16 6.87
N SER A 24 -9.51 -8.17 6.00
CA SER A 24 -8.86 -6.95 5.49
C SER A 24 -9.85 -6.06 4.73
N THR A 25 -10.73 -6.66 3.95
CA THR A 25 -11.83 -5.97 3.26
C THR A 25 -12.79 -5.30 4.23
N ALA A 26 -13.19 -5.99 5.30
CA ALA A 26 -14.04 -5.43 6.35
C ALA A 26 -13.36 -4.27 7.09
N HIS A 27 -12.08 -4.41 7.44
CA HIS A 27 -11.29 -3.33 8.03
C HIS A 27 -11.17 -2.11 7.11
N THR A 28 -10.96 -2.34 5.80
CA THR A 28 -10.94 -1.27 4.78
C THR A 28 -12.23 -0.46 4.85
N LYS A 29 -13.38 -1.12 4.78
CA LYS A 29 -14.69 -0.47 4.85
C LYS A 29 -14.87 0.33 6.14
N ASN A 30 -14.64 -0.31 7.28
CA ASN A 30 -14.92 0.27 8.60
C ASN A 30 -14.04 1.51 8.87
N ILE A 31 -12.73 1.41 8.61
CA ILE A 31 -11.78 2.50 8.85
C ILE A 31 -12.07 3.68 7.94
N PHE A 32 -12.25 3.47 6.63
CA PHE A 32 -12.50 4.57 5.71
C PHE A 32 -13.88 5.20 5.90
N SER A 33 -14.89 4.43 6.28
CA SER A 33 -16.20 4.96 6.67
C SER A 33 -16.11 5.84 7.93
N ASP A 34 -15.38 5.40 8.95
CA ASP A 34 -15.17 6.16 10.19
C ASP A 34 -14.41 7.46 9.94
N ILE A 35 -13.30 7.39 9.17
CA ILE A 35 -12.53 8.57 8.77
C ILE A 35 -13.44 9.55 8.02
N ARG A 36 -14.23 9.07 7.04
CA ARG A 36 -15.14 9.91 6.25
C ARG A 36 -16.11 10.67 7.14
N GLY A 37 -16.81 9.98 8.03
CA GLY A 37 -17.77 10.61 8.94
C GLY A 37 -17.13 11.66 9.85
N LYS A 38 -15.93 11.38 10.37
CA LYS A 38 -15.19 12.32 11.23
C LYS A 38 -14.71 13.57 10.51
N VAL A 39 -14.20 13.44 9.28
CA VAL A 39 -13.73 14.61 8.52
C VAL A 39 -14.87 15.45 7.99
N GLU A 40 -16.00 14.85 7.64
CA GLU A 40 -17.23 15.59 7.29
C GLU A 40 -17.68 16.45 8.47
N LYS A 41 -17.83 15.81 9.64
CA LYS A 41 -18.20 16.53 10.86
C LYS A 41 -17.22 17.67 11.17
N ALA A 42 -15.92 17.42 11.12
CA ALA A 42 -14.92 18.46 11.36
C ALA A 42 -15.02 19.62 10.35
N SER A 43 -15.30 19.35 9.08
CA SER A 43 -15.48 20.39 8.07
C SER A 43 -16.78 21.21 8.30
N MET A 44 -17.85 20.56 8.78
CA MET A 44 -19.08 21.26 9.20
C MET A 44 -18.84 22.14 10.43
N ASP A 45 -18.17 21.61 11.46
CA ASP A 45 -17.84 22.38 12.66
C ASP A 45 -16.98 23.63 12.32
N LEU A 46 -16.00 23.47 11.43
CA LEU A 46 -15.20 24.59 10.91
C LEU A 46 -16.03 25.59 10.08
N ALA A 47 -17.03 25.14 9.34
CA ALA A 47 -17.92 26.05 8.60
C ALA A 47 -18.79 26.88 9.54
N LEU A 48 -19.23 26.31 10.67
CA LEU A 48 -19.97 27.03 11.72
C LEU A 48 -19.08 28.08 12.38
N GLU A 49 -17.82 27.80 12.64
CA GLU A 49 -16.89 28.68 13.33
C GLU A 49 -16.36 29.82 12.42
N TYR A 50 -15.95 29.47 11.19
CA TYR A 50 -15.25 30.38 10.27
C TYR A 50 -16.05 30.76 9.02
N GLY A 51 -17.31 30.33 8.91
CA GLY A 51 -18.15 30.50 7.73
C GLY A 51 -17.79 29.58 6.56
N GLU A 52 -18.64 29.54 5.57
CA GLU A 52 -18.45 28.82 4.33
C GLU A 52 -17.62 29.64 3.34
N PRO A 53 -16.56 29.10 2.74
CA PRO A 53 -15.85 29.77 1.66
C PRO A 53 -16.70 29.78 0.38
N LEU A 54 -16.29 30.61 -0.60
CA LEU A 54 -17.04 30.83 -1.82
C LEU A 54 -17.51 29.53 -2.52
N TRP A 55 -16.61 28.55 -2.64
CA TRP A 55 -16.89 27.28 -3.32
C TRP A 55 -17.69 26.26 -2.49
N CYS A 56 -17.91 26.55 -1.19
CA CYS A 56 -18.72 25.70 -0.31
C CYS A 56 -20.04 26.38 0.08
N LYS A 57 -20.37 27.53 -0.51
CA LYS A 57 -21.52 28.35 -0.10
C LYS A 57 -22.83 27.55 -0.24
N GLY A 58 -23.58 27.44 0.86
CA GLY A 58 -24.84 26.70 0.94
C GLY A 58 -24.68 25.19 1.12
N THR A 59 -23.47 24.67 1.35
CA THR A 59 -23.22 23.23 1.54
C THR A 59 -23.12 22.83 3.01
N GLY A 60 -22.97 23.76 3.93
CA GLY A 60 -22.67 23.48 5.35
C GLY A 60 -21.23 23.06 5.61
N MET A 61 -20.34 23.14 4.61
CA MET A 61 -18.98 22.63 4.66
C MET A 61 -17.94 23.74 4.55
N ARG A 62 -16.79 23.57 5.18
CA ARG A 62 -15.62 24.45 5.02
C ARG A 62 -14.73 24.05 3.86
N ASN A 63 -14.71 22.76 3.49
CA ASN A 63 -13.80 22.19 2.52
C ASN A 63 -14.58 21.51 1.39
N THR A 64 -14.23 21.80 0.13
CA THR A 64 -14.82 21.17 -1.07
C THR A 64 -14.45 19.71 -1.20
N HIS A 65 -13.24 19.35 -0.74
CA HIS A 65 -12.72 17.98 -0.75
C HIS A 65 -12.08 17.66 0.60
N LEU A 66 -12.17 16.41 1.03
CA LEU A 66 -11.75 15.98 2.35
C LEU A 66 -10.68 14.89 2.30
N LEU A 67 -10.85 13.89 1.45
CA LEU A 67 -10.03 12.67 1.42
C LEU A 67 -9.37 12.45 0.06
N ALA A 68 -8.07 12.14 0.11
CA ALA A 68 -7.26 11.64 -0.99
C ALA A 68 -6.22 10.66 -0.45
N VAL A 69 -5.73 9.74 -1.27
CA VAL A 69 -4.63 8.86 -0.89
C VAL A 69 -3.42 9.16 -1.76
N ALA A 70 -2.39 9.75 -1.12
CA ALA A 70 -1.11 10.04 -1.74
C ALA A 70 -0.17 8.82 -1.70
N PRO A 71 0.87 8.76 -2.56
CA PRO A 71 1.84 7.66 -2.60
C PRO A 71 2.65 7.52 -1.30
N THR A 72 3.07 8.64 -0.70
CA THR A 72 3.81 8.76 0.59
C THR A 72 5.08 7.91 0.71
N VAL A 73 5.78 7.64 -0.40
CA VAL A 73 6.98 6.77 -0.42
C VAL A 73 8.06 7.28 0.52
N SER A 74 8.50 8.54 0.38
CA SER A 74 9.54 9.14 1.21
C SER A 74 9.09 9.25 2.68
N ASN A 75 7.85 9.66 2.92
CA ASN A 75 7.31 9.79 4.28
C ASN A 75 7.27 8.46 5.02
N SER A 76 6.93 7.36 4.33
CA SER A 76 6.88 6.02 4.92
C SER A 76 8.25 5.58 5.46
N VAL A 77 9.34 5.99 4.80
CA VAL A 77 10.72 5.75 5.26
C VAL A 77 11.02 6.54 6.53
N ILE A 78 10.64 7.83 6.58
CA ILE A 78 10.90 8.74 7.71
C ILE A 78 10.17 8.26 8.96
N VAL A 79 8.92 7.81 8.84
CA VAL A 79 8.12 7.34 9.99
C VAL A 79 8.42 5.89 10.38
N GLY A 80 9.54 5.34 9.94
CA GLY A 80 10.05 4.06 10.45
C GLY A 80 10.02 2.91 9.46
N GLY A 81 9.85 3.16 8.15
CA GLY A 81 9.92 2.13 7.12
C GLY A 81 8.68 1.23 7.07
N ILE A 82 7.51 1.83 7.23
CA ILE A 82 6.20 1.19 7.01
C ILE A 82 5.86 1.19 5.52
N SER A 83 4.79 0.49 5.13
CA SER A 83 4.32 0.50 3.74
C SER A 83 3.86 1.89 3.30
N ALA A 84 4.08 2.25 2.05
CA ALA A 84 3.69 3.53 1.49
C ALA A 84 2.18 3.58 1.20
N GLY A 85 1.50 4.65 1.60
CA GLY A 85 0.07 4.83 1.34
C GLY A 85 -0.77 3.61 1.66
N ILE A 86 -1.49 3.15 0.64
CA ILE A 86 -2.33 1.94 0.68
C ILE A 86 -1.67 0.74 0.01
N GLU A 87 -0.45 0.89 -0.50
CA GLU A 87 0.22 -0.14 -1.30
C GLU A 87 0.77 -1.27 -0.43
N PRO A 88 0.76 -2.50 -0.95
CA PRO A 88 1.56 -3.57 -0.39
C PRO A 88 3.06 -3.26 -0.43
N LEU A 89 3.82 -3.84 0.49
CA LEU A 89 5.27 -3.75 0.45
C LEU A 89 5.81 -4.44 -0.81
N PRO A 90 6.76 -3.81 -1.53
CA PRO A 90 7.31 -4.39 -2.76
C PRO A 90 8.18 -5.63 -2.49
N ALA A 91 8.74 -5.73 -1.29
CA ALA A 91 9.62 -6.81 -0.85
C ALA A 91 9.66 -6.86 0.69
N ASN A 92 9.93 -8.05 1.29
CA ASN A 92 10.13 -8.18 2.73
C ASN A 92 11.56 -7.84 3.16
N ILE A 93 12.50 -7.84 2.23
CA ILE A 93 13.86 -7.32 2.39
C ILE A 93 14.30 -6.69 1.08
N TYR A 94 14.95 -5.54 1.16
CA TYR A 94 15.49 -4.82 0.00
C TYR A 94 16.62 -3.88 0.38
N THR A 95 17.43 -3.54 -0.60
CA THR A 95 18.50 -2.56 -0.46
C THR A 95 17.96 -1.16 -0.74
N PHE A 96 18.20 -0.23 0.16
CA PHE A 96 17.82 1.18 0.02
C PHE A 96 19.09 2.03 -0.15
N ASN A 97 19.18 2.74 -1.26
CA ASN A 97 20.28 3.66 -1.54
C ASN A 97 19.88 5.08 -1.10
N GLY A 98 20.44 5.54 -0.01
CA GLY A 98 20.23 6.89 0.51
C GLY A 98 21.46 7.77 0.29
N ALA A 99 21.32 9.08 0.49
CA ALA A 99 22.44 10.05 0.38
C ALA A 99 23.65 9.73 1.29
N LYS A 100 23.46 8.94 2.35
CA LYS A 100 24.50 8.53 3.31
C LYS A 100 25.03 7.11 3.10
N GLY A 101 24.64 6.44 2.02
CA GLY A 101 25.05 5.06 1.71
C GLY A 101 23.90 4.10 1.46
N THR A 102 24.25 2.85 1.29
CA THR A 102 23.34 1.74 1.03
C THR A 102 22.96 1.06 2.35
N PHE A 103 21.68 0.87 2.57
CA PHE A 103 21.12 0.26 3.77
C PHE A 103 20.21 -0.92 3.40
N ILE A 104 20.28 -1.99 4.16
CA ILE A 104 19.32 -3.09 4.04
C ILE A 104 18.07 -2.76 4.88
N ARG A 105 16.91 -2.89 4.28
CA ARG A 105 15.61 -2.72 4.92
C ARG A 105 14.92 -4.08 5.05
N LYS A 106 14.56 -4.44 6.27
CA LYS A 106 13.83 -5.65 6.61
C LYS A 106 12.39 -5.28 6.99
N ASN A 107 11.41 -6.08 6.58
CA ASN A 107 10.02 -5.94 7.02
C ASN A 107 9.95 -6.19 8.53
N LYS A 108 9.58 -5.16 9.27
CA LYS A 108 9.57 -5.20 10.74
C LYS A 108 8.55 -6.18 11.31
N GLU A 109 7.41 -6.35 10.66
CA GLU A 109 6.37 -7.26 11.15
C GLU A 109 6.79 -8.72 10.93
N LEU A 110 7.42 -9.03 9.80
CA LEU A 110 8.04 -10.33 9.56
C LEU A 110 9.18 -10.59 10.56
N GLN A 111 10.03 -9.61 10.79
CA GLN A 111 11.14 -9.72 11.73
C GLN A 111 10.65 -10.05 13.15
N LYS A 112 9.57 -9.42 13.62
CA LYS A 112 8.96 -9.72 14.92
C LYS A 112 8.55 -11.20 15.03
N ILE A 113 7.95 -11.76 13.98
CA ILE A 113 7.57 -13.18 13.94
C ILE A 113 8.81 -14.07 14.00
N LEU A 114 9.82 -13.79 13.17
CA LEU A 114 11.06 -14.56 13.18
C LEU A 114 11.77 -14.49 14.54
N ILE A 115 11.83 -13.31 15.17
CA ILE A 115 12.38 -13.15 16.53
C ILE A 115 11.59 -14.00 17.52
N SER A 116 10.27 -13.96 17.49
CA SER A 116 9.42 -14.71 18.44
C SER A 116 9.61 -16.22 18.34
N LYS A 117 10.03 -16.70 17.17
CA LYS A 117 10.34 -18.12 16.91
C LYS A 117 11.82 -18.49 17.12
N GLY A 118 12.68 -17.50 17.42
CA GLY A 118 14.15 -17.71 17.50
C GLY A 118 14.80 -17.91 16.13
N GLU A 119 14.16 -17.47 15.06
CA GLU A 119 14.56 -17.69 13.68
C GLU A 119 14.93 -16.39 12.93
N ASP A 120 15.19 -15.28 13.64
CA ASP A 120 15.74 -14.06 13.01
C ASP A 120 17.23 -14.24 12.67
N LYS A 121 17.52 -15.06 11.68
CA LYS A 121 18.85 -15.46 11.22
C LYS A 121 19.16 -14.86 9.85
N ASP A 122 20.38 -14.42 9.62
CA ASP A 122 20.79 -13.80 8.36
C ASP A 122 20.56 -14.72 7.15
N GLN A 123 20.75 -16.03 7.29
CA GLN A 123 20.51 -16.99 6.20
C GLN A 123 19.10 -16.89 5.59
N TRP A 124 18.07 -16.61 6.41
CA TRP A 124 16.70 -16.48 5.90
C TRP A 124 16.48 -15.15 5.18
N TRP A 125 17.13 -14.09 5.67
CA TRP A 125 17.10 -12.80 5.01
C TRP A 125 17.88 -12.82 3.69
N ASP A 126 19.03 -13.47 3.64
CA ASP A 126 19.83 -13.63 2.43
C ASP A 126 19.07 -14.46 1.39
N GLN A 127 18.41 -15.56 1.81
CA GLN A 127 17.54 -16.33 0.93
C GLN A 127 16.43 -15.43 0.33
N MET A 128 15.66 -14.73 1.17
CA MET A 128 14.61 -13.84 0.69
C MET A 128 15.17 -12.75 -0.25
N LEU A 129 16.35 -12.21 0.02
CA LEU A 129 16.98 -11.20 -0.83
C LEU A 129 17.29 -11.74 -2.22
N THR A 130 17.72 -13.00 -2.34
CA THR A 130 17.95 -13.67 -3.64
C THR A 130 16.65 -14.03 -4.37
N GLU A 131 15.53 -14.11 -3.65
CA GLU A 131 14.19 -14.37 -4.15
C GLU A 131 13.35 -13.07 -4.28
N ASP A 132 13.97 -11.96 -4.67
CA ASP A 132 13.33 -10.65 -4.86
C ASP A 132 12.56 -10.13 -3.63
N GLY A 133 12.96 -10.56 -2.43
CA GLY A 133 12.35 -10.20 -1.15
C GLY A 133 11.10 -11.00 -0.81
N SER A 134 10.83 -12.09 -1.54
CA SER A 134 9.75 -13.03 -1.25
C SER A 134 10.02 -13.83 0.03
N ALA A 135 8.99 -14.05 0.83
CA ALA A 135 9.04 -14.96 1.98
C ALA A 135 8.50 -16.37 1.63
N GLN A 136 8.04 -16.59 0.38
CA GLN A 136 7.36 -17.82 -0.01
C GLN A 136 8.30 -19.04 -0.05
N GLY A 137 9.59 -18.83 -0.37
CA GLY A 137 10.62 -19.88 -0.40
C GLY A 137 11.09 -20.35 0.97
N LEU A 138 10.74 -19.69 2.06
CA LEU A 138 11.14 -20.14 3.39
C LEU A 138 10.49 -21.47 3.76
N PRO A 139 11.20 -22.35 4.52
CA PRO A 139 10.63 -23.62 4.99
C PRO A 139 9.39 -23.43 5.87
N ASP A 140 8.42 -24.35 5.81
CA ASP A 140 7.16 -24.24 6.56
C ASP A 140 7.33 -24.33 8.09
N ASN A 141 8.44 -24.90 8.56
CA ASN A 141 8.80 -24.85 9.98
C ASN A 141 9.33 -23.46 10.43
N ILE A 142 9.70 -22.60 9.51
CA ILE A 142 10.12 -21.21 9.77
C ILE A 142 8.93 -20.26 9.65
N LEU A 143 8.20 -20.32 8.52
CA LEU A 143 6.95 -19.61 8.32
C LEU A 143 5.88 -20.59 7.83
N THR A 144 4.77 -20.70 8.56
CA THR A 144 3.65 -21.52 8.12
C THR A 144 3.03 -20.97 6.82
N PRO A 145 2.27 -21.77 6.07
CA PRO A 145 1.58 -21.30 4.88
C PRO A 145 0.70 -20.05 5.14
N GLU A 146 0.03 -19.99 6.30
CA GLU A 146 -0.81 -18.86 6.69
C GLU A 146 0.03 -17.60 6.97
N GLU A 147 1.21 -17.77 7.59
CA GLU A 147 2.14 -16.65 7.81
C GLU A 147 2.75 -16.17 6.48
N LYS A 148 3.04 -17.08 5.55
CA LYS A 148 3.51 -16.70 4.21
C LYS A 148 2.47 -15.86 3.46
N GLU A 149 1.18 -16.19 3.55
CA GLU A 149 0.11 -15.37 2.96
C GLU A 149 0.09 -13.95 3.54
N LEU A 150 0.42 -13.78 4.83
CA LEU A 150 0.48 -12.47 5.47
C LEU A 150 1.59 -11.59 4.88
N PHE A 151 2.68 -12.21 4.42
CA PHE A 151 3.87 -11.52 3.91
C PHE A 151 4.02 -11.58 2.40
N LEU A 152 2.93 -11.79 1.67
CA LEU A 152 2.92 -11.62 0.22
C LEU A 152 3.40 -10.20 -0.13
N THR A 153 4.32 -10.13 -1.08
CA THR A 153 4.82 -8.87 -1.63
C THR A 153 3.84 -8.30 -2.66
N PHE A 154 4.02 -7.05 -3.06
CA PHE A 154 3.13 -6.41 -4.03
C PHE A 154 2.98 -7.19 -5.35
N PRO A 155 4.06 -7.71 -5.97
CA PRO A 155 3.95 -8.56 -7.16
C PRO A 155 3.20 -9.88 -6.93
N GLU A 156 3.26 -10.44 -5.72
CA GLU A 156 2.64 -11.72 -5.37
C GLU A 156 1.13 -11.59 -5.07
N ILE A 157 0.68 -10.39 -4.69
CA ILE A 157 -0.74 -10.14 -4.42
C ILE A 157 -1.53 -10.10 -5.72
N ASN A 158 -2.66 -10.82 -5.75
CA ASN A 158 -3.58 -10.79 -6.88
C ASN A 158 -4.10 -9.36 -7.12
N GLN A 159 -3.82 -8.81 -8.31
CA GLN A 159 -4.14 -7.43 -8.64
C GLN A 159 -5.66 -7.14 -8.68
N LEU A 160 -6.51 -8.15 -8.90
CA LEU A 160 -7.96 -7.99 -8.76
C LEU A 160 -8.38 -7.74 -7.31
N GLU A 161 -7.73 -8.39 -6.33
CA GLU A 161 -8.02 -8.16 -4.91
C GLU A 161 -7.56 -6.76 -4.48
N LEU A 162 -6.42 -6.29 -4.99
CA LEU A 162 -5.95 -4.93 -4.80
C LEU A 162 -6.99 -3.91 -5.31
N VAL A 163 -7.47 -4.11 -6.52
CA VAL A 163 -8.51 -3.28 -7.16
C VAL A 163 -9.81 -3.33 -6.36
N ARG A 164 -10.26 -4.49 -5.89
CA ARG A 164 -11.48 -4.63 -5.06
C ARG A 164 -11.39 -3.86 -3.75
N GLN A 165 -10.26 -3.95 -3.05
CA GLN A 165 -10.04 -3.15 -1.84
C GLN A 165 -10.03 -1.64 -2.15
N ALA A 166 -9.38 -1.23 -3.23
CA ALA A 166 -9.35 0.16 -3.66
C ALA A 166 -10.76 0.68 -3.98
N ALA A 167 -11.60 -0.13 -4.62
CA ALA A 167 -12.98 0.22 -4.93
C ALA A 167 -13.84 0.44 -3.67
N ILE A 168 -13.61 -0.37 -2.63
CA ILE A 168 -14.28 -0.19 -1.34
C ILE A 168 -13.88 1.15 -0.72
N ARG A 169 -12.58 1.47 -0.71
CA ARG A 169 -12.08 2.77 -0.20
C ARG A 169 -12.61 3.93 -1.01
N GLN A 170 -12.70 3.80 -2.34
CA GLN A 170 -13.12 4.87 -3.24
C GLN A 170 -14.52 5.41 -2.91
N ARG A 171 -15.39 4.61 -2.31
CA ARG A 171 -16.72 5.04 -1.87
C ARG A 171 -16.68 6.10 -0.79
N TYR A 172 -15.60 6.19 -0.04
CA TYR A 172 -15.40 7.13 1.06
C TYR A 172 -14.45 8.28 0.71
N ILE A 173 -13.73 8.16 -0.41
CA ILE A 173 -12.72 9.12 -0.86
C ILE A 173 -13.34 9.98 -1.96
N ASP A 174 -13.42 11.29 -1.72
CA ASP A 174 -13.99 12.24 -2.68
C ASP A 174 -13.03 12.65 -3.80
N GLN A 175 -11.73 12.58 -3.57
CA GLN A 175 -10.71 12.76 -4.61
C GLN A 175 -10.27 11.41 -5.22
N THR A 176 -8.97 11.19 -5.36
CA THR A 176 -8.40 9.99 -5.97
C THR A 176 -7.51 9.22 -5.02
N GLN A 177 -7.15 8.00 -5.40
CA GLN A 177 -6.15 7.17 -4.75
C GLN A 177 -4.98 6.99 -5.72
N SER A 178 -3.75 7.15 -5.23
CA SER A 178 -2.55 6.73 -5.96
C SER A 178 -2.45 5.21 -5.92
N LEU A 179 -3.16 4.55 -6.84
CA LEU A 179 -3.23 3.10 -6.95
C LEU A 179 -2.33 2.63 -8.07
N ASN A 180 -1.19 2.04 -7.72
CA ASN A 180 -0.33 1.34 -8.65
C ASN A 180 -0.82 -0.09 -8.87
N LEU A 181 -0.50 -0.65 -10.02
CA LEU A 181 -0.68 -2.07 -10.35
C LEU A 181 0.68 -2.68 -10.64
N SER A 182 0.85 -3.95 -10.30
CA SER A 182 2.08 -4.70 -10.55
C SER A 182 1.77 -5.94 -11.38
N PHE A 183 2.53 -6.13 -12.46
CA PHE A 183 2.38 -7.27 -13.35
C PHE A 183 3.74 -7.89 -13.64
N ASP A 184 3.79 -9.20 -13.86
CA ASP A 184 4.97 -9.86 -14.39
C ASP A 184 5.14 -9.53 -15.88
N VAL A 185 6.37 -9.52 -16.38
CA VAL A 185 6.67 -9.28 -17.80
C VAL A 185 6.04 -10.33 -18.72
N ASN A 186 5.77 -11.51 -18.20
CA ASN A 186 5.13 -12.62 -18.92
C ASN A 186 3.60 -12.61 -18.77
N ASP A 187 3.04 -11.67 -18.01
CA ASP A 187 1.59 -11.55 -17.87
C ASP A 187 0.92 -11.26 -19.22
N SER A 188 -0.14 -11.98 -19.50
CA SER A 188 -0.84 -11.79 -20.78
C SER A 188 -1.49 -10.41 -20.86
N PRO A 189 -1.48 -9.76 -22.04
CA PRO A 189 -2.23 -8.50 -22.24
C PRO A 189 -3.72 -8.64 -21.88
N LYS A 190 -4.29 -9.84 -22.02
CA LYS A 190 -5.66 -10.14 -21.63
C LYS A 190 -5.87 -10.00 -20.10
N TRP A 191 -4.92 -10.49 -19.30
CA TRP A 191 -4.95 -10.38 -17.85
C TRP A 191 -4.84 -8.91 -17.42
N ILE A 192 -3.85 -8.18 -17.96
CA ILE A 192 -3.66 -6.76 -17.69
C ILE A 192 -4.94 -5.97 -18.03
N ASN A 193 -5.53 -6.21 -19.21
CA ASN A 193 -6.77 -5.57 -19.62
C ASN A 193 -7.94 -5.94 -18.69
N GLN A 194 -8.04 -7.20 -18.22
CA GLN A 194 -9.07 -7.64 -17.30
C GLN A 194 -9.03 -6.86 -15.98
N VAL A 195 -7.85 -6.66 -15.40
CA VAL A 195 -7.67 -5.89 -14.15
C VAL A 195 -8.07 -4.43 -14.35
N HIS A 196 -7.70 -3.81 -15.47
CA HIS A 196 -8.08 -2.43 -15.78
C HIS A 196 -9.60 -2.27 -15.98
N LEU A 197 -10.23 -3.21 -16.70
CA LEU A 197 -11.67 -3.21 -16.90
C LEU A 197 -12.41 -3.40 -15.56
N GLU A 198 -11.89 -4.25 -14.68
CA GLU A 198 -12.49 -4.44 -13.35
C GLU A 198 -12.37 -3.17 -12.51
N ALA A 199 -11.22 -2.50 -12.53
CA ALA A 199 -11.04 -1.22 -11.86
C ALA A 199 -12.09 -0.18 -12.32
N TRP A 200 -12.29 -0.07 -13.63
CA TRP A 200 -13.30 0.81 -14.20
C TRP A 200 -14.72 0.42 -13.80
N LYS A 201 -15.11 -0.86 -13.90
CA LYS A 201 -16.43 -1.37 -13.52
C LYS A 201 -16.75 -1.12 -12.06
N LEU A 202 -15.76 -1.22 -11.19
CA LEU A 202 -15.91 -0.99 -9.75
C LEU A 202 -15.89 0.49 -9.35
N GLY A 203 -15.76 1.42 -10.32
CA GLY A 203 -15.84 2.85 -10.11
C GLY A 203 -14.58 3.48 -9.51
N ILE A 204 -13.42 2.87 -9.73
CA ILE A 204 -12.14 3.51 -9.37
C ILE A 204 -11.91 4.68 -10.32
N LYS A 205 -11.64 5.87 -9.77
CA LYS A 205 -11.52 7.10 -10.53
C LYS A 205 -10.25 7.17 -11.37
N THR A 206 -9.13 6.68 -10.82
CA THR A 206 -7.81 6.71 -11.49
C THR A 206 -6.98 5.52 -11.08
N LEU A 207 -6.15 5.04 -12.00
CA LEU A 207 -4.97 4.21 -11.76
C LEU A 207 -3.74 5.11 -11.94
N TYR A 208 -2.63 4.79 -11.26
CA TYR A 208 -1.46 5.64 -11.27
C TYR A 208 -0.36 5.03 -12.14
N TYR A 209 0.50 4.15 -11.61
CA TYR A 209 1.51 3.46 -12.41
C TYR A 209 1.11 2.01 -12.67
N LEU A 210 1.45 1.54 -13.87
CA LEU A 210 1.56 0.13 -14.19
C LEU A 210 3.04 -0.23 -14.06
N ARG A 211 3.37 -1.05 -13.06
CA ARG A 211 4.73 -1.56 -12.84
C ARG A 211 4.85 -2.94 -13.47
N THR A 212 5.92 -3.15 -14.22
CA THR A 212 6.31 -4.47 -14.70
C THR A 212 7.73 -4.74 -14.24
N ASP A 213 8.02 -5.96 -13.82
CA ASP A 213 9.38 -6.35 -13.58
C ASP A 213 10.14 -6.35 -14.90
N SER A 214 11.24 -5.61 -14.98
CA SER A 214 12.07 -5.64 -16.17
C SER A 214 12.85 -6.95 -16.24
N VAL A 215 13.03 -7.48 -17.44
CA VAL A 215 13.88 -8.67 -17.70
C VAL A 215 15.32 -8.42 -17.28
N ILE A 216 15.75 -7.16 -17.22
CA ILE A 216 16.99 -6.75 -16.60
C ILE A 216 16.71 -6.56 -15.12
N LYS A 217 17.07 -7.52 -14.28
CA LYS A 217 17.07 -7.38 -12.82
C LYS A 217 17.94 -6.19 -12.43
N GLY A 218 17.37 -4.99 -12.52
CA GLY A 218 17.94 -3.81 -11.94
C GLY A 218 17.83 -3.89 -10.44
N ASP A 219 18.85 -3.45 -9.74
CA ASP A 219 18.93 -3.29 -8.30
C ASP A 219 17.56 -2.85 -7.72
N LEU A 220 17.04 -3.56 -6.73
CA LEU A 220 15.80 -3.20 -6.01
C LEU A 220 15.82 -1.75 -5.50
N GLY A 221 17.02 -1.19 -5.29
CA GLY A 221 17.24 0.22 -4.99
C GLY A 221 16.80 1.17 -6.11
N SER A 222 16.95 0.79 -7.39
CA SER A 222 16.53 1.61 -8.52
C SER A 222 14.99 1.65 -8.67
N ARG A 223 14.30 0.60 -8.29
CA ARG A 223 12.82 0.54 -8.33
C ARG A 223 12.15 1.53 -7.38
N MET A 224 12.81 1.89 -6.28
CA MET A 224 12.32 2.93 -5.37
C MET A 224 12.81 4.33 -5.75
N ALA A 225 13.97 4.45 -6.40
CA ALA A 225 14.51 5.74 -6.84
C ALA A 225 13.66 6.38 -7.95
N ASP A 226 13.04 5.58 -8.82
CA ASP A 226 12.16 6.08 -9.88
C ASP A 226 10.88 6.75 -9.36
N CYS A 227 10.49 6.48 -8.10
CA CYS A 227 9.38 7.18 -7.45
C CYS A 227 9.74 8.52 -6.83
N VAL A 228 11.03 8.82 -6.63
CA VAL A 228 11.48 10.08 -5.99
C VAL A 228 11.30 11.27 -6.93
N SER A 229 11.20 11.05 -8.24
CA SER A 229 11.00 12.11 -9.23
C SER A 229 9.58 12.69 -9.25
N CYS A 230 8.63 12.09 -8.52
CA CYS A 230 7.22 12.53 -8.50
C CYS A 230 6.86 13.36 -7.25
N ASP A 231 7.80 13.56 -6.32
CA ASP A 231 7.61 14.37 -5.10
C ASP A 231 8.11 15.83 -5.28
N GLY A 232 8.22 16.31 -6.51
CA GLY A 232 8.56 17.69 -6.86
C GLY A 232 7.33 18.57 -7.10
#